data_c89c22ab5d250c892f039a6b6247654f
#
_entry.id   c89c22ab5d250c892f039a6b6247654f
#
_cell.length_a   1.000
_cell.length_b   1.000
_cell.length_c   1.000
_cell.angle_alpha   90.00
_cell.angle_beta   90.00
_cell.angle_gamma   90.00
#
_symmetry.space_group_name_H-M   'P 1'
#
loop_
_entity.id
_entity.type
_entity.pdbx_description
1 polymer ?
#
loop_
_entity_poly.entity_id
_entity_poly.type
_entity_poly.pdbx_seq_one_letter_code
_entity_poly.pdbx_strand_id
1 'polypeptide(L)'
;QQLSNAAARTIHRRFLSLFAPTRNPTPSRLLELSTRRLRSCGLSARKAFYLQELGAAFDSGHLQRRRFRPMSDEEVIELLIPLPGIGQWTAEMFLIFCLGRPDIFSVGDLALRAGVARVAGREMNDRELLERAAAWAPWRSIASLYLWKIAHWRDTPAA
;
A
#
# COMPACT_ATOMS: atom_id res chain seq x y z
N GLN A 1 3.98 4.37 6.60
CA GLN A 1 4.83 5.53 6.31
C GLN A 1 5.28 6.15 7.63
N GLN A 2 6.57 6.15 7.94
CA GLN A 2 7.18 6.78 9.12
C GLN A 2 6.63 6.32 10.51
N LEU A 3 5.90 5.25 10.58
CA LEU A 3 5.38 4.67 11.81
C LEU A 3 5.93 3.24 11.97
N SER A 4 6.17 2.84 13.23
CA SER A 4 6.45 1.44 13.52
C SER A 4 5.23 0.57 13.20
N ASN A 5 5.46 -0.69 12.85
CA ASN A 5 4.39 -1.65 12.59
C ASN A 5 3.40 -1.78 13.77
N ALA A 6 3.89 -1.66 15.01
CA ALA A 6 3.06 -1.70 16.21
C ALA A 6 2.12 -0.50 16.30
N ALA A 7 2.62 0.72 16.02
CA ALA A 7 1.81 1.93 16.00
C ALA A 7 0.75 1.88 14.88
N ALA A 8 1.14 1.44 13.67
CA ALA A 8 0.23 1.29 12.55
C ALA A 8 -0.91 0.29 12.87
N ARG A 9 -0.61 -0.87 13.45
CA ARG A 9 -1.62 -1.86 13.89
C ARG A 9 -2.57 -1.30 14.94
N THR A 10 -2.06 -0.48 15.87
CA THR A 10 -2.88 0.13 16.90
C THR A 10 -3.87 1.13 16.32
N ILE A 11 -3.41 2.01 15.41
CA ILE A 11 -4.27 2.97 14.70
C ILE A 11 -5.32 2.22 13.87
N HIS A 12 -4.91 1.20 13.11
CA HIS A 12 -5.82 0.40 12.30
C HIS A 12 -6.92 -0.28 13.15
N ARG A 13 -6.56 -0.89 14.27
CA ARG A 13 -7.52 -1.50 15.20
C ARG A 13 -8.52 -0.47 15.75
N ARG A 14 -8.05 0.72 16.15
CA ARG A 14 -8.91 1.82 16.61
C ARG A 14 -9.82 2.32 15.50
N PHE A 15 -9.30 2.44 14.28
CA PHE A 15 -10.09 2.81 13.11
C PHE A 15 -11.22 1.80 12.88
N LEU A 16 -10.94 0.49 12.86
CA LEU A 16 -11.96 -0.53 12.68
C LEU A 16 -13.02 -0.52 13.81
N SER A 17 -12.66 -0.16 15.04
CA SER A 17 -13.61 -0.07 16.14
C SER A 17 -14.63 1.06 15.98
N LEU A 18 -14.39 2.06 15.13
CA LEU A 18 -15.39 3.09 14.78
C LEU A 18 -16.59 2.51 14.02
N PHE A 19 -16.46 1.34 13.44
CA PHE A 19 -17.47 0.66 12.62
C PHE A 19 -18.15 -0.51 13.38
N ALA A 20 -18.12 -0.46 14.72
CA ALA A 20 -18.80 -1.47 15.53
C ALA A 20 -20.30 -1.56 15.17
N PRO A 21 -20.95 -2.74 15.34
CA PRO A 21 -20.36 -4.01 15.82
C PRO A 21 -19.61 -4.79 14.73
N THR A 22 -19.85 -4.53 13.44
CA THR A 22 -19.33 -5.33 12.32
C THR A 22 -17.83 -5.15 12.06
N ARG A 23 -17.26 -4.03 12.52
CA ARG A 23 -15.88 -3.60 12.21
C ARG A 23 -15.56 -3.58 10.70
N ASN A 24 -16.58 -3.42 9.87
CA ASN A 24 -16.48 -3.36 8.42
C ASN A 24 -16.66 -1.92 7.95
N PRO A 25 -15.61 -1.22 7.50
CA PRO A 25 -15.71 0.12 6.96
C PRO A 25 -16.32 0.05 5.56
N THR A 26 -17.58 0.50 5.42
CA THR A 26 -18.17 0.76 4.10
C THR A 26 -17.98 2.23 3.75
N PRO A 27 -17.98 2.60 2.44
CA PRO A 27 -17.87 3.99 2.02
C PRO A 27 -18.89 4.91 2.70
N SER A 28 -20.16 4.56 2.67
CA SER A 28 -21.24 5.32 3.30
C SER A 28 -21.04 5.52 4.81
N ARG A 29 -20.72 4.46 5.56
CA ARG A 29 -20.43 4.56 6.99
C ARG A 29 -19.17 5.39 7.30
N LEU A 30 -18.19 5.38 6.41
CA LEU A 30 -17.00 6.20 6.55
C LEU A 30 -17.34 7.69 6.40
N LEU A 31 -18.21 8.03 5.48
CA LEU A 31 -18.66 9.41 5.22
C LEU A 31 -19.52 9.99 6.35
N GLU A 32 -20.20 9.14 7.13
CA GLU A 32 -20.93 9.56 8.34
C GLU A 32 -19.99 9.99 9.49
N LEU A 33 -18.72 9.60 9.44
CA LEU A 33 -17.75 9.94 10.48
C LEU A 33 -17.17 11.33 10.28
N SER A 34 -17.26 12.16 11.31
CA SER A 34 -16.57 13.46 11.30
C SER A 34 -15.05 13.30 11.26
N THR A 35 -14.34 14.28 10.70
CA THR A 35 -12.87 14.33 10.73
C THR A 35 -12.31 14.22 12.16
N ARG A 36 -12.98 14.82 13.15
CA ARG A 36 -12.63 14.69 14.57
C ARG A 36 -12.67 13.22 15.03
N ARG A 37 -13.70 12.48 14.63
CA ARG A 37 -13.87 11.06 14.97
C ARG A 37 -12.78 10.21 14.33
N LEU A 38 -12.45 10.45 13.07
CA LEU A 38 -11.35 9.76 12.39
C LEU A 38 -9.99 10.07 13.04
N ARG A 39 -9.77 11.33 13.44
CA ARG A 39 -8.53 11.71 14.13
C ARG A 39 -8.36 11.07 15.51
N SER A 40 -9.45 10.77 16.22
CA SER A 40 -9.39 10.12 17.52
C SER A 40 -8.76 8.72 17.49
N CYS A 41 -8.67 8.10 16.30
CA CYS A 41 -7.95 6.83 16.11
C CYS A 41 -6.42 6.98 16.06
N GLY A 42 -5.90 8.21 15.94
CA GLY A 42 -4.49 8.50 15.71
C GLY A 42 -4.16 8.87 14.27
N LEU A 43 -5.17 9.15 13.43
CA LEU A 43 -4.96 9.65 12.07
C LEU A 43 -4.63 11.15 12.09
N SER A 44 -3.71 11.58 11.23
CA SER A 44 -3.51 13.00 10.98
C SER A 44 -4.74 13.60 10.28
N ALA A 45 -4.93 14.92 10.36
CA ALA A 45 -6.01 15.60 9.65
C ALA A 45 -5.99 15.30 8.15
N ARG A 46 -4.78 15.31 7.56
CA ARG A 46 -4.58 15.01 6.14
C ARG A 46 -4.97 13.57 5.79
N LYS A 47 -4.63 12.58 6.61
CA LYS A 47 -5.03 11.18 6.39
C LYS A 47 -6.53 10.97 6.57
N ALA A 48 -7.16 11.67 7.52
CA ALA A 48 -8.61 11.63 7.67
C ALA A 48 -9.32 12.20 6.43
N PHE A 49 -8.83 13.33 5.90
CA PHE A 49 -9.31 13.89 4.64
C PHE A 49 -9.16 12.90 3.46
N TYR A 50 -7.98 12.30 3.30
CA TYR A 50 -7.75 11.31 2.23
C TYR A 50 -8.71 10.10 2.30
N LEU A 51 -9.00 9.63 3.51
CA LEU A 51 -9.98 8.55 3.68
C LEU A 51 -11.40 8.98 3.30
N GLN A 52 -11.80 10.22 3.60
CA GLN A 52 -13.10 10.75 3.22
C GLN A 52 -13.20 10.90 1.70
N GLU A 53 -12.18 11.44 1.02
CA GLU A 53 -12.13 11.52 -0.44
C GLU A 53 -12.21 10.13 -1.10
N LEU A 54 -11.46 9.16 -0.57
CA LEU A 54 -11.53 7.78 -1.05
C LEU A 54 -12.94 7.18 -0.83
N GLY A 55 -13.55 7.45 0.33
CA GLY A 55 -14.92 7.04 0.62
C GLY A 55 -15.92 7.63 -0.38
N ALA A 56 -15.81 8.93 -0.67
CA ALA A 56 -16.65 9.63 -1.64
C ALA A 56 -16.49 9.07 -3.07
N ALA A 57 -15.27 8.75 -3.48
CA ALA A 57 -15.00 8.13 -4.78
C ALA A 57 -15.67 6.75 -4.94
N PHE A 58 -15.73 5.95 -3.87
CA PHE A 58 -16.46 4.69 -3.89
C PHE A 58 -17.97 4.88 -3.80
N ASP A 59 -18.45 5.80 -2.98
CA ASP A 59 -19.89 6.05 -2.77
C ASP A 59 -20.55 6.64 -4.00
N SER A 60 -19.88 7.53 -4.70
CA SER A 60 -20.33 8.10 -5.98
C SER A 60 -20.26 7.10 -7.15
N GLY A 61 -19.65 5.94 -6.97
CA GLY A 61 -19.43 4.95 -8.02
C GLY A 61 -18.28 5.28 -8.99
N HIS A 62 -17.52 6.34 -8.75
CA HIS A 62 -16.29 6.63 -9.50
C HIS A 62 -15.31 5.46 -9.38
N LEU A 63 -15.12 4.92 -8.17
CA LEU A 63 -14.43 3.68 -7.94
C LEU A 63 -15.41 2.53 -7.68
N GLN A 64 -15.18 1.39 -8.33
CA GLN A 64 -15.97 0.18 -8.12
C GLN A 64 -15.06 -1.03 -8.08
N ARG A 65 -15.09 -1.82 -6.99
CA ARG A 65 -14.23 -3.01 -6.80
C ARG A 65 -14.26 -3.99 -7.98
N ARG A 66 -15.44 -4.20 -8.57
CA ARG A 66 -15.62 -5.12 -9.71
C ARG A 66 -14.91 -4.66 -10.99
N ARG A 67 -14.67 -3.35 -11.13
CA ARG A 67 -14.04 -2.77 -12.33
C ARG A 67 -12.52 -2.96 -12.34
N PHE A 68 -11.88 -3.13 -11.20
CA PHE A 68 -10.42 -3.30 -11.14
C PHE A 68 -9.92 -4.61 -11.76
N ARG A 69 -10.73 -5.68 -11.72
CA ARG A 69 -10.31 -7.00 -12.20
C ARG A 69 -9.94 -7.04 -13.69
N PRO A 70 -10.78 -6.49 -14.60
CA PRO A 70 -10.49 -6.51 -16.03
C PRO A 70 -9.47 -5.45 -16.48
N MET A 71 -9.16 -4.46 -15.64
CA MET A 71 -8.21 -3.38 -15.96
C MET A 71 -6.78 -3.88 -15.99
N SER A 72 -5.95 -3.27 -16.85
CA SER A 72 -4.49 -3.44 -16.77
C SER A 72 -3.93 -2.80 -15.49
N ASP A 73 -2.67 -3.08 -15.19
CA ASP A 73 -2.02 -2.50 -13.99
C ASP A 73 -1.85 -0.99 -14.15
N GLU A 74 -1.53 -0.53 -15.36
CA GLU A 74 -1.40 0.88 -15.73
C GLU A 74 -2.75 1.61 -15.60
N GLU A 75 -3.83 1.06 -16.12
CA GLU A 75 -5.18 1.61 -16.00
C GLU A 75 -5.61 1.77 -14.54
N VAL A 76 -5.28 0.80 -13.68
CA VAL A 76 -5.55 0.89 -12.24
C VAL A 76 -4.75 2.01 -11.59
N ILE A 77 -3.48 2.15 -11.94
CA ILE A 77 -2.61 3.21 -11.42
C ILE A 77 -3.13 4.59 -11.85
N GLU A 78 -3.43 4.76 -13.13
CA GLU A 78 -3.97 6.01 -13.69
C GLU A 78 -5.30 6.42 -13.05
N LEU A 79 -6.15 5.45 -12.73
CA LEU A 79 -7.43 5.69 -12.04
C LEU A 79 -7.24 6.13 -10.58
N LEU A 80 -6.20 5.62 -9.90
CA LEU A 80 -6.00 5.83 -8.47
C LEU A 80 -5.16 7.08 -8.15
N ILE A 81 -4.15 7.41 -8.95
CA ILE A 81 -3.22 8.54 -8.68
C ILE A 81 -3.91 9.89 -8.53
N PRO A 82 -5.00 10.23 -9.26
CA PRO A 82 -5.69 11.50 -9.08
C PRO A 82 -6.34 11.68 -7.70
N LEU A 83 -6.53 10.59 -6.95
CA LEU A 83 -7.15 10.67 -5.63
C LEU A 83 -6.18 11.22 -4.58
N PRO A 84 -6.62 12.17 -3.73
CA PRO A 84 -5.80 12.74 -2.70
C PRO A 84 -5.18 11.68 -1.78
N GLY A 85 -3.85 11.71 -1.66
CA GLY A 85 -3.09 10.79 -0.80
C GLY A 85 -2.73 9.45 -1.41
N ILE A 86 -3.09 9.20 -2.66
CA ILE A 86 -2.66 8.03 -3.41
C ILE A 86 -1.58 8.45 -4.40
N GLY A 87 -0.34 8.02 -4.14
CA GLY A 87 0.77 8.13 -5.08
C GLY A 87 1.07 6.79 -5.73
N GLN A 88 2.04 6.79 -6.64
CA GLN A 88 2.51 5.61 -7.39
C GLN A 88 2.71 4.39 -6.46
N TRP A 89 3.51 4.55 -5.40
CA TRP A 89 3.78 3.49 -4.43
C TRP A 89 2.50 2.91 -3.79
N THR A 90 1.52 3.77 -3.44
CA THR A 90 0.27 3.30 -2.82
C THR A 90 -0.57 2.51 -3.82
N ALA A 91 -0.63 2.95 -5.08
CA ALA A 91 -1.32 2.22 -6.15
C ALA A 91 -0.67 0.86 -6.43
N GLU A 92 0.66 0.80 -6.47
CA GLU A 92 1.41 -0.45 -6.61
C GLU A 92 1.16 -1.42 -5.44
N MET A 93 1.11 -0.92 -4.19
CA MET A 93 0.73 -1.74 -3.02
C MET A 93 -0.71 -2.26 -3.11
N PHE A 94 -1.63 -1.48 -3.65
CA PHE A 94 -2.99 -1.93 -3.92
C PHE A 94 -3.02 -3.06 -4.96
N LEU A 95 -2.25 -2.95 -6.05
CA LEU A 95 -2.12 -4.00 -7.06
C LEU A 95 -1.60 -5.30 -6.44
N ILE A 96 -0.53 -5.25 -5.64
CA ILE A 96 0.09 -6.42 -5.03
C ILE A 96 -0.83 -7.05 -3.98
N PHE A 97 -1.29 -6.26 -2.98
CA PHE A 97 -1.92 -6.80 -1.78
C PHE A 97 -3.44 -6.90 -1.85
N CYS A 98 -4.11 -6.09 -2.69
CA CYS A 98 -5.57 -6.08 -2.79
C CYS A 98 -6.07 -6.78 -4.06
N LEU A 99 -5.37 -6.62 -5.18
CA LEU A 99 -5.75 -7.27 -6.45
C LEU A 99 -4.99 -8.57 -6.70
N GLY A 100 -3.89 -8.83 -5.98
CA GLY A 100 -3.08 -10.04 -6.13
C GLY A 100 -2.34 -10.10 -7.46
N ARG A 101 -1.98 -8.95 -8.03
CA ARG A 101 -1.23 -8.90 -9.29
C ARG A 101 0.16 -9.52 -9.10
N PRO A 102 0.57 -10.49 -9.92
CA PRO A 102 1.79 -11.26 -9.68
C PRO A 102 3.06 -10.53 -10.09
N ASP A 103 2.97 -9.50 -10.95
CA ASP A 103 4.12 -8.97 -11.68
C ASP A 103 4.34 -7.46 -11.49
N ILE A 104 4.23 -6.97 -10.27
CA ILE A 104 4.49 -5.57 -9.89
C ILE A 104 5.83 -5.46 -9.19
N PHE A 105 6.61 -4.43 -9.55
CA PHE A 105 7.86 -4.07 -8.88
C PHE A 105 7.90 -2.56 -8.58
N SER A 106 7.91 -2.21 -7.30
CA SER A 106 7.86 -0.82 -6.84
C SER A 106 9.27 -0.24 -6.70
N VAL A 107 9.76 0.42 -7.73
CA VAL A 107 11.10 1.05 -7.73
C VAL A 107 11.24 2.11 -6.63
N GLY A 108 10.15 2.81 -6.31
CA GLY A 108 10.14 3.85 -5.27
C GLY A 108 10.08 3.31 -3.83
N ASP A 109 9.96 1.99 -3.62
CA ASP A 109 9.89 1.41 -2.29
C ASP A 109 11.29 1.27 -1.66
N LEU A 110 11.55 2.03 -0.60
CA LEU A 110 12.85 2.07 0.06
C LEU A 110 13.26 0.71 0.67
N ALA A 111 12.31 -0.03 1.22
CA ALA A 111 12.61 -1.34 1.81
C ALA A 111 12.91 -2.37 0.72
N LEU A 112 12.21 -2.28 -0.42
CA LEU A 112 12.48 -3.13 -1.58
C LEU A 112 13.88 -2.84 -2.14
N ARG A 113 14.23 -1.56 -2.30
CA ARG A 113 15.58 -1.13 -2.72
C ARG A 113 16.65 -1.68 -1.78
N ALA A 114 16.44 -1.54 -0.47
CA ALA A 114 17.36 -2.08 0.54
C ALA A 114 17.49 -3.61 0.44
N GLY A 115 16.39 -4.32 0.18
CA GLY A 115 16.40 -5.76 -0.03
C GLY A 115 17.22 -6.16 -1.26
N VAL A 116 17.06 -5.45 -2.38
CA VAL A 116 17.85 -5.68 -3.59
C VAL A 116 19.33 -5.38 -3.35
N ALA A 117 19.64 -4.24 -2.72
CA ALA A 117 21.02 -3.85 -2.41
C ALA A 117 21.73 -4.92 -1.55
N ARG A 118 21.01 -5.48 -0.57
CA ARG A 118 21.54 -6.55 0.29
C ARG A 118 21.87 -7.84 -0.47
N VAL A 119 21.00 -8.22 -1.42
CA VAL A 119 21.23 -9.39 -2.28
C VAL A 119 22.36 -9.13 -3.29
N ALA A 120 22.44 -7.90 -3.82
CA ALA A 120 23.43 -7.53 -4.83
C ALA A 120 24.80 -7.17 -4.24
N GLY A 121 24.87 -6.92 -2.92
CA GLY A 121 26.09 -6.43 -2.25
C GLY A 121 26.41 -4.96 -2.49
N ARG A 122 25.53 -4.21 -3.18
CA ARG A 122 25.67 -2.77 -3.48
C ARG A 122 24.33 -2.10 -3.71
N GLU A 123 24.30 -0.79 -3.57
CA GLU A 123 23.15 0.01 -4.01
C GLU A 123 23.05 0.05 -5.53
N MET A 124 21.81 0.23 -6.01
CA MET A 124 21.47 0.31 -7.43
C MET A 124 20.62 1.55 -7.69
N ASN A 125 20.83 2.18 -8.86
CA ASN A 125 19.94 3.23 -9.34
C ASN A 125 18.65 2.62 -9.93
N ASP A 126 17.69 3.46 -10.31
CA ASP A 126 16.36 3.01 -10.77
C ASP A 126 16.44 2.15 -12.03
N ARG A 127 17.33 2.49 -12.96
CA ARG A 127 17.52 1.71 -14.20
C ARG A 127 18.05 0.31 -13.88
N GLU A 128 19.09 0.21 -13.07
CA GLU A 128 19.68 -1.07 -12.66
C GLU A 128 18.68 -1.94 -11.89
N LEU A 129 17.82 -1.31 -11.04
CA LEU A 129 16.75 -2.00 -10.34
C LEU A 129 15.72 -2.59 -11.30
N LEU A 130 15.31 -1.83 -12.33
CA LEU A 130 14.37 -2.30 -13.34
C LEU A 130 14.95 -3.43 -14.18
N GLU A 131 16.22 -3.29 -14.61
CA GLU A 131 16.95 -4.33 -15.35
C GLU A 131 17.04 -5.63 -14.51
N ARG A 132 17.35 -5.49 -13.22
CA ARG A 132 17.39 -6.63 -12.30
C ARG A 132 16.02 -7.26 -12.10
N ALA A 133 14.98 -6.44 -11.92
CA ALA A 133 13.62 -6.90 -11.73
C ALA A 133 13.04 -7.60 -12.95
N ALA A 134 13.50 -7.27 -14.15
CA ALA A 134 13.08 -7.91 -15.39
C ALA A 134 13.31 -9.44 -15.37
N ALA A 135 14.38 -9.89 -14.71
CA ALA A 135 14.68 -11.32 -14.57
C ALA A 135 13.68 -12.07 -13.67
N TRP A 136 12.83 -11.38 -12.91
CA TRP A 136 11.83 -11.97 -12.02
C TRP A 136 10.43 -11.99 -12.63
N ALA A 137 10.25 -11.42 -13.84
CA ALA A 137 8.97 -11.49 -14.54
C ALA A 137 8.63 -12.97 -14.88
N PRO A 138 7.36 -13.37 -14.80
CA PRO A 138 6.16 -12.60 -14.46
C PRO A 138 5.81 -12.63 -12.95
N TRP A 139 6.79 -12.77 -12.06
CA TRP A 139 6.60 -12.98 -10.62
C TRP A 139 7.24 -11.90 -9.74
N ARG A 140 7.35 -10.66 -10.28
CA ARG A 140 8.01 -9.55 -9.58
C ARG A 140 7.38 -9.20 -8.24
N SER A 141 6.07 -9.38 -8.06
CA SER A 141 5.41 -9.22 -6.76
C SER A 141 5.86 -10.27 -5.76
N ILE A 142 6.04 -11.51 -6.19
CA ILE A 142 6.54 -12.58 -5.33
C ILE A 142 7.99 -12.31 -4.92
N ALA A 143 8.83 -11.92 -5.87
CA ALA A 143 10.21 -11.50 -5.58
C ALA A 143 10.24 -10.35 -4.56
N SER A 144 9.34 -9.36 -4.69
CA SER A 144 9.20 -8.25 -3.75
C SER A 144 8.90 -8.70 -2.33
N LEU A 145 8.03 -9.70 -2.14
CA LEU A 145 7.73 -10.26 -0.81
C LEU A 145 8.99 -10.85 -0.13
N TYR A 146 9.84 -11.53 -0.88
CA TYR A 146 11.11 -12.06 -0.36
C TYR A 146 12.10 -10.94 -0.07
N LEU A 147 12.21 -9.95 -0.96
CA LEU A 147 13.12 -8.81 -0.79
C LEU A 147 12.75 -7.97 0.44
N TRP A 148 11.47 -7.75 0.72
CA TRP A 148 11.05 -7.09 1.96
C TRP A 148 11.43 -7.89 3.21
N LYS A 149 11.37 -9.22 3.18
CA LYS A 149 11.88 -10.06 4.28
C LYS A 149 13.37 -9.89 4.44
N ILE A 150 14.12 -9.93 3.35
CA ILE A 150 15.58 -9.76 3.34
C ILE A 150 15.97 -8.37 3.87
N ALA A 151 15.28 -7.31 3.46
CA ALA A 151 15.52 -5.95 3.95
C ALA A 151 15.38 -5.83 5.48
N HIS A 152 14.47 -6.60 6.08
CA HIS A 152 14.21 -6.60 7.53
C HIS A 152 14.93 -7.74 8.28
N TRP A 153 15.68 -8.57 7.56
CA TRP A 153 16.44 -9.66 8.17
C TRP A 153 17.52 -9.07 9.07
N ARG A 154 17.42 -9.35 10.35
CA ARG A 154 18.53 -9.09 11.30
C ARG A 154 19.39 -10.33 11.28
N ASP A 155 20.68 -10.15 10.99
CA ASP A 155 21.64 -11.22 11.18
C ASP A 155 21.62 -11.56 12.68
N THR A 156 20.97 -12.64 13.04
CA THR A 156 21.10 -13.19 14.39
C THR A 156 22.53 -13.69 14.47
N PRO A 157 23.36 -13.21 15.41
CA PRO A 157 24.68 -13.79 15.58
C PRO A 157 24.54 -15.31 15.76
N ALA A 158 25.29 -16.07 15.00
CA ALA A 158 25.38 -17.52 15.24
C ALA A 158 25.72 -17.75 16.69
N ALA A 159 24.88 -18.49 17.39
CA ALA A 159 25.09 -18.87 18.78
C ALA A 159 26.30 -19.81 18.91
#